data_e9e86cb0627ac967f2670a492f0d622d
#
_entry.id   e9e86cb0627ac967f2670a492f0d622d
#
_cell.length_a   1.000
_cell.length_b   1.000
_cell.length_c   1.000
_cell.angle_alpha   90.00
_cell.angle_beta   90.00
_cell.angle_gamma   90.00
#
_symmetry.space_group_name_H-M   'P 1'
#
loop_
_entity.id
_entity.type
_entity.pdbx_description
1 polymer ?
#
loop_
_entity_poly.entity_id
_entity_poly.type
_entity_poly.pdbx_seq_one_letter_code
_entity_poly.pdbx_strand_id
1 'polypeptide(L)'
;PVTIEDQGSFMAGGVTITAPGVYKDSEPTNYDGETLHGDAAYVFWQRPVNARKNALIFLHGYGQSGKTWETTPDGRDGFQNIFLAKGWATYIVDEPRRGRAGQSTVPAELKAQPQDQLWFNNFRIGQYPIIFDGMAFPRDEESLRQFFHQMTPDTGKFDVEVVAKAMEAVIDHTGDNVLITHSAGGGPGWLAA
;
A
#
# COMPACT_ATOMS: atom_id res chain seq x y z
N PRO A 1 1.69 0.87 25.97
CA PRO A 1 1.29 -0.37 25.28
C PRO A 1 -0.10 -0.17 24.65
N VAL A 2 -0.32 -0.76 23.48
CA VAL A 2 -1.63 -0.80 22.83
C VAL A 2 -2.18 -2.22 22.99
N THR A 3 -3.43 -2.34 23.44
CA THR A 3 -4.14 -3.62 23.49
C THR A 3 -5.05 -3.71 22.28
N ILE A 4 -4.81 -4.69 21.41
CA ILE A 4 -5.62 -4.95 20.23
C ILE A 4 -6.76 -5.90 20.62
N GLU A 5 -8.00 -5.49 20.33
CA GLU A 5 -9.18 -6.31 20.52
C GLU A 5 -9.32 -7.32 19.37
N ASP A 6 -9.05 -6.87 18.15
CA ASP A 6 -9.17 -7.69 16.94
C ASP A 6 -8.29 -7.15 15.80
N GLN A 7 -7.87 -8.04 14.90
CA GLN A 7 -7.06 -7.70 13.73
C GLN A 7 -7.24 -8.73 12.61
N GLY A 8 -6.93 -8.33 11.39
CA GLY A 8 -7.01 -9.22 10.25
C GLY A 8 -6.53 -8.59 8.96
N SER A 9 -6.78 -9.28 7.86
CA SER A 9 -6.48 -8.77 6.53
C SER A 9 -7.49 -9.30 5.52
N PHE A 10 -7.68 -8.57 4.42
CA PHE A 10 -8.55 -8.97 3.31
C PHE A 10 -8.08 -8.34 2.00
N MET A 11 -8.60 -8.89 0.89
CA MET A 11 -8.49 -8.28 -0.43
C MET A 11 -9.77 -7.54 -0.76
N ALA A 12 -9.68 -6.32 -1.31
CA ALA A 12 -10.81 -5.49 -1.64
C ALA A 12 -10.86 -5.12 -3.12
N GLY A 13 -12.04 -5.16 -3.71
CA GLY A 13 -12.24 -4.86 -5.12
C GLY A 13 -11.58 -5.90 -6.03
N GLY A 14 -10.97 -5.42 -7.11
CA GLY A 14 -10.36 -6.27 -8.12
C GLY A 14 -11.31 -6.71 -9.21
N VAL A 15 -10.75 -7.37 -10.22
CA VAL A 15 -11.49 -7.93 -11.35
C VAL A 15 -11.02 -9.33 -11.67
N THR A 16 -11.87 -10.08 -12.36
CA THR A 16 -11.53 -11.40 -12.89
C THR A 16 -11.52 -11.33 -14.41
N ILE A 17 -10.43 -11.76 -15.02
CA ILE A 17 -10.36 -11.98 -16.47
C ILE A 17 -10.29 -13.48 -16.74
N THR A 18 -10.83 -13.91 -17.88
CA THR A 18 -10.81 -15.31 -18.33
C THR A 18 -10.06 -15.39 -19.65
N ALA A 19 -9.08 -16.26 -19.74
CA ALA A 19 -8.37 -16.55 -20.99
C ALA A 19 -9.32 -17.20 -22.01
N PRO A 20 -9.13 -16.95 -23.31
CA PRO A 20 -9.88 -17.65 -24.35
C PRO A 20 -9.66 -19.16 -24.27
N GLY A 21 -10.63 -19.95 -24.79
CA GLY A 21 -10.53 -21.41 -24.82
C GLY A 21 -11.34 -22.09 -23.75
N VAL A 22 -11.05 -23.37 -23.52
CA VAL A 22 -11.74 -24.23 -22.56
C VAL A 22 -10.72 -24.85 -21.62
N TYR A 23 -10.93 -24.67 -20.33
CA TYR A 23 -10.08 -25.25 -19.30
C TYR A 23 -10.09 -26.77 -19.36
N LYS A 24 -8.91 -27.38 -19.22
CA LYS A 24 -8.71 -28.81 -19.10
C LYS A 24 -7.76 -29.14 -17.96
N ASP A 25 -8.24 -29.82 -16.97
CA ASP A 25 -7.48 -30.24 -15.79
C ASP A 25 -6.29 -31.18 -16.11
N SER A 26 -6.36 -31.89 -17.25
CA SER A 26 -5.29 -32.74 -17.75
C SER A 26 -4.12 -31.98 -18.38
N GLU A 27 -4.26 -30.68 -18.63
CA GLU A 27 -3.30 -29.81 -19.32
C GLU A 27 -2.95 -28.56 -18.46
N PRO A 28 -2.38 -28.73 -17.26
CA PRO A 28 -2.28 -27.64 -16.27
C PRO A 28 -1.30 -26.51 -16.66
N THR A 29 -0.53 -26.69 -17.73
CA THR A 29 0.37 -25.66 -18.30
C THR A 29 -0.23 -24.95 -19.51
N ASN A 30 -1.43 -25.37 -19.95
CA ASN A 30 -2.20 -24.70 -20.98
C ASN A 30 -3.23 -23.80 -20.28
N TYR A 31 -3.13 -22.48 -20.47
CA TYR A 31 -3.97 -21.50 -19.76
C TYR A 31 -5.32 -21.25 -20.41
N ASP A 32 -5.72 -22.03 -21.42
CA ASP A 32 -7.01 -21.91 -22.10
C ASP A 32 -8.18 -22.04 -21.10
N GLY A 33 -9.06 -21.04 -21.11
CA GLY A 33 -10.23 -21.01 -20.22
C GLY A 33 -9.94 -20.76 -18.75
N GLU A 34 -8.67 -20.55 -18.35
CA GLU A 34 -8.32 -20.22 -16.96
C GLU A 34 -8.64 -18.77 -16.61
N THR A 35 -8.76 -18.52 -15.32
CA THR A 35 -9.10 -17.19 -14.78
C THR A 35 -7.91 -16.57 -14.05
N LEU A 36 -7.83 -15.24 -14.12
CA LEU A 36 -6.89 -14.43 -13.37
C LEU A 36 -7.70 -13.42 -12.53
N HIS A 37 -7.58 -13.50 -11.21
CA HIS A 37 -8.12 -12.53 -10.27
C HIS A 37 -7.02 -11.54 -9.92
N GLY A 38 -7.17 -10.28 -10.30
CA GLY A 38 -6.15 -9.25 -10.06
C GLY A 38 -6.73 -7.88 -9.82
N ASP A 39 -5.85 -6.90 -9.66
CA ASP A 39 -6.19 -5.49 -9.45
C ASP A 39 -7.02 -5.22 -8.16
N ALA A 40 -6.93 -6.09 -7.16
CA ALA A 40 -7.49 -5.86 -5.84
C ALA A 40 -6.49 -5.12 -4.96
N ALA A 41 -6.98 -4.35 -3.98
CA ALA A 41 -6.17 -3.83 -2.89
C ALA A 41 -5.98 -4.88 -1.80
N TYR A 42 -4.84 -4.88 -1.13
CA TYR A 42 -4.63 -5.61 0.13
C TYR A 42 -4.84 -4.66 1.30
N VAL A 43 -5.55 -5.12 2.34
CA VAL A 43 -5.79 -4.35 3.56
C VAL A 43 -5.38 -5.15 4.78
N PHE A 44 -4.52 -4.57 5.62
CA PHE A 44 -4.25 -5.04 6.98
C PHE A 44 -4.91 -4.09 7.97
N TRP A 45 -5.68 -4.62 8.93
CA TRP A 45 -6.38 -3.79 9.89
C TRP A 45 -6.18 -4.25 11.33
N GLN A 46 -6.25 -3.29 12.24
CA GLN A 46 -6.21 -3.50 13.67
C GLN A 46 -7.23 -2.60 14.37
N ARG A 47 -7.95 -3.16 15.34
CA ARG A 47 -8.89 -2.44 16.20
C ARG A 47 -8.43 -2.53 17.65
N PRO A 48 -8.14 -1.40 18.32
CA PRO A 48 -7.80 -1.40 19.73
C PRO A 48 -9.05 -1.59 20.60
N VAL A 49 -8.85 -2.05 21.83
CA VAL A 49 -9.93 -2.12 22.83
C VAL A 49 -10.53 -0.72 23.03
N ASN A 50 -11.85 -0.64 23.14
CA ASN A 50 -12.61 0.61 23.23
C ASN A 50 -12.34 1.58 22.06
N ALA A 51 -12.27 1.05 20.85
CA ALA A 51 -12.05 1.84 19.64
C ALA A 51 -13.07 2.95 19.48
N ARG A 52 -12.62 4.07 18.91
CA ARG A 52 -13.49 5.16 18.44
C ARG A 52 -14.43 4.66 17.35
N LYS A 53 -15.56 5.36 17.16
CA LYS A 53 -16.59 4.98 16.18
C LYS A 53 -16.01 4.89 14.75
N ASN A 54 -15.27 5.93 14.33
CA ASN A 54 -14.70 5.99 12.99
C ASN A 54 -13.36 5.28 12.93
N ALA A 55 -13.09 4.59 11.83
CA ALA A 55 -11.79 4.03 11.52
C ALA A 55 -10.94 5.00 10.68
N LEU A 56 -9.63 4.75 10.61
CA LEU A 56 -8.71 5.45 9.73
C LEU A 56 -8.21 4.50 8.63
N ILE A 57 -8.36 4.91 7.39
CA ILE A 57 -7.84 4.19 6.22
C ILE A 57 -6.63 4.97 5.71
N PHE A 58 -5.50 4.28 5.49
CA PHE A 58 -4.25 4.88 5.04
C PHE A 58 -3.85 4.36 3.67
N LEU A 59 -3.81 5.25 2.67
CA LEU A 59 -3.38 4.97 1.31
C LEU A 59 -2.05 5.66 1.01
N HIS A 60 -1.03 4.88 0.63
CA HIS A 60 0.32 5.35 0.35
C HIS A 60 0.44 6.07 -1.01
N GLY A 61 1.62 6.62 -1.29
CA GLY A 61 1.97 7.25 -2.55
C GLY A 61 2.84 6.39 -3.45
N TYR A 62 3.32 7.01 -4.53
CA TYR A 62 4.16 6.35 -5.53
C TYR A 62 5.47 5.83 -4.93
N GLY A 63 5.92 4.66 -5.39
CA GLY A 63 7.13 4.02 -4.89
C GLY A 63 7.01 3.44 -3.48
N GLN A 64 5.85 3.50 -2.86
CA GLN A 64 5.59 3.09 -1.48
C GLN A 64 4.63 1.90 -1.40
N SER A 65 4.42 1.42 -0.19
CA SER A 65 3.40 0.44 0.20
C SER A 65 2.84 0.83 1.57
N GLY A 66 1.98 0.03 2.14
CA GLY A 66 1.47 0.21 3.51
C GLY A 66 2.56 0.40 4.56
N LYS A 67 3.78 -0.11 4.30
CA LYS A 67 4.96 0.07 5.17
C LYS A 67 5.22 1.54 5.53
N THR A 68 4.90 2.49 4.65
CA THR A 68 5.12 3.92 4.92
C THR A 68 4.33 4.45 6.12
N TRP A 69 3.25 3.77 6.51
CA TRP A 69 2.39 4.15 7.64
C TRP A 69 2.72 3.42 8.95
N GLU A 70 3.53 2.38 8.87
CA GLU A 70 4.01 1.58 10.00
C GLU A 70 5.17 2.29 10.73
N THR A 71 6.11 1.56 11.30
CA THR A 71 7.29 2.17 11.93
C THR A 71 8.16 2.92 10.93
N THR A 72 8.70 4.04 11.37
CA THR A 72 9.65 4.84 10.60
C THR A 72 10.97 4.09 10.35
N PRO A 73 11.81 4.51 9.40
CA PRO A 73 13.10 3.85 9.12
C PRO A 73 14.04 3.72 10.32
N ASP A 74 13.96 4.63 11.29
CA ASP A 74 14.72 4.61 12.53
C ASP A 74 13.98 3.90 13.70
N GLY A 75 12.87 3.20 13.41
CA GLY A 75 12.15 2.37 14.38
C GLY A 75 11.19 3.12 15.31
N ARG A 76 10.99 4.43 15.12
CA ARG A 76 9.96 5.17 15.87
C ARG A 76 8.55 4.73 15.43
N ASP A 77 7.56 5.03 16.26
CA ASP A 77 6.16 4.83 15.93
C ASP A 77 5.77 5.63 14.68
N GLY A 78 5.23 4.93 13.69
CA GLY A 78 4.56 5.56 12.56
C GLY A 78 3.09 5.85 12.85
N PHE A 79 2.37 6.35 11.87
CA PHE A 79 0.98 6.77 12.07
C PHE A 79 0.07 5.63 12.54
N GLN A 80 0.28 4.40 12.07
CA GLN A 80 -0.48 3.24 12.54
C GLN A 80 -0.42 3.12 14.07
N ASN A 81 0.78 3.04 14.64
CA ASN A 81 0.97 2.90 16.09
C ASN A 81 0.46 4.11 16.88
N ILE A 82 0.73 5.31 16.36
CA ILE A 82 0.29 6.58 16.98
C ILE A 82 -1.23 6.63 17.08
N PHE A 83 -1.95 6.27 16.04
CA PHE A 83 -3.41 6.33 16.02
C PHE A 83 -4.05 5.17 16.77
N LEU A 84 -3.48 3.97 16.72
CA LEU A 84 -3.90 2.85 17.58
C LEU A 84 -3.80 3.23 19.06
N ALA A 85 -2.69 3.86 19.48
CA ALA A 85 -2.51 4.32 20.86
C ALA A 85 -3.51 5.42 21.27
N LYS A 86 -4.11 6.11 20.30
CA LYS A 86 -5.16 7.11 20.49
C LYS A 86 -6.59 6.53 20.39
N GLY A 87 -6.71 5.21 20.26
CA GLY A 87 -7.99 4.50 20.22
C GLY A 87 -8.65 4.47 18.83
N TRP A 88 -7.91 4.69 17.74
CA TRP A 88 -8.45 4.55 16.39
C TRP A 88 -8.19 3.16 15.83
N ALA A 89 -9.21 2.54 15.24
CA ALA A 89 -8.98 1.41 14.35
C ALA A 89 -8.24 1.91 13.09
N THR A 90 -7.26 1.13 12.64
CA THR A 90 -6.43 1.49 11.49
C THR A 90 -6.50 0.43 10.39
N TYR A 91 -6.64 0.87 9.16
CA TYR A 91 -6.65 0.06 7.95
C TYR A 91 -5.51 0.51 7.05
N ILE A 92 -4.50 -0.32 6.90
CA ILE A 92 -3.32 -0.03 6.08
C ILE A 92 -3.47 -0.72 4.74
N VAL A 93 -3.46 0.07 3.66
CA VAL A 93 -3.74 -0.39 2.31
C VAL A 93 -2.46 -0.46 1.49
N ASP A 94 -2.26 -1.60 0.80
CA ASP A 94 -1.41 -1.66 -0.39
C ASP A 94 -2.34 -1.53 -1.61
N GLU A 95 -2.12 -0.52 -2.43
CA GLU A 95 -2.93 -0.29 -3.63
C GLU A 95 -2.75 -1.41 -4.67
N PRO A 96 -3.72 -1.63 -5.58
CA PRO A 96 -3.59 -2.57 -6.68
C PRO A 96 -2.27 -2.43 -7.43
N ARG A 97 -1.69 -3.56 -7.82
CA ARG A 97 -0.42 -3.66 -8.56
C ARG A 97 0.80 -3.23 -7.76
N ARG A 98 0.73 -3.30 -6.42
CA ARG A 98 1.84 -2.91 -5.56
C ARG A 98 1.87 -3.71 -4.26
N GLY A 99 3.07 -3.96 -3.73
CA GLY A 99 3.28 -4.64 -2.46
C GLY A 99 2.56 -5.99 -2.37
N ARG A 100 1.76 -6.18 -1.33
CA ARG A 100 0.97 -7.40 -1.11
C ARG A 100 -0.24 -7.53 -2.06
N ALA A 101 -0.54 -6.48 -2.81
CA ALA A 101 -1.58 -6.41 -3.83
C ALA A 101 -1.01 -6.54 -5.27
N GLY A 102 0.10 -7.27 -5.42
CA GLY A 102 0.89 -7.30 -6.65
C GLY A 102 0.28 -8.07 -7.82
N GLN A 103 -0.84 -8.78 -7.64
CA GLN A 103 -1.50 -9.49 -8.74
C GLN A 103 -2.20 -8.50 -9.69
N SER A 104 -1.63 -8.33 -10.89
CA SER A 104 -2.10 -7.41 -11.91
C SER A 104 -2.85 -8.13 -13.03
N THR A 105 -3.86 -7.48 -13.62
CA THR A 105 -4.52 -7.96 -14.85
C THR A 105 -3.88 -7.44 -16.13
N VAL A 106 -2.86 -6.59 -16.02
CA VAL A 106 -2.09 -6.08 -17.14
C VAL A 106 -0.63 -6.49 -17.03
N PRO A 107 0.06 -6.74 -18.15
CA PRO A 107 1.47 -7.11 -18.12
C PRO A 107 2.33 -5.94 -17.63
N ALA A 108 3.43 -6.28 -16.94
CA ALA A 108 4.50 -5.34 -16.62
C ALA A 108 5.86 -5.99 -16.75
N GLU A 109 6.85 -5.20 -17.12
CA GLU A 109 8.25 -5.58 -17.07
C GLU A 109 8.89 -4.97 -15.81
N LEU A 110 9.25 -5.82 -14.85
CA LEU A 110 9.96 -5.39 -13.66
C LEU A 110 11.46 -5.31 -13.97
N LYS A 111 12.02 -4.12 -13.80
CA LYS A 111 13.45 -3.87 -13.96
C LYS A 111 14.07 -3.48 -12.64
N ALA A 112 15.22 -4.08 -12.32
CA ALA A 112 16.07 -3.59 -11.24
C ALA A 112 16.66 -2.23 -11.66
N GLN A 113 16.11 -1.15 -11.13
CA GLN A 113 16.56 0.22 -11.44
C GLN A 113 17.23 0.83 -10.21
N PRO A 114 18.50 1.28 -10.34
CA PRO A 114 19.20 1.97 -9.25
C PRO A 114 18.66 3.41 -9.11
N GLN A 115 17.68 3.61 -8.26
CA GLN A 115 16.96 4.89 -8.09
C GLN A 115 17.03 5.47 -6.66
N ASP A 116 17.87 4.94 -5.78
CA ASP A 116 17.92 5.38 -4.39
C ASP A 116 18.19 6.88 -4.27
N GLN A 117 19.13 7.41 -5.03
CA GLN A 117 19.48 8.84 -5.03
C GLN A 117 18.34 9.70 -5.58
N LEU A 118 17.61 9.20 -6.56
CA LEU A 118 16.40 9.86 -7.09
C LEU A 118 15.36 10.02 -5.98
N TRP A 119 15.06 8.95 -5.24
CA TRP A 119 14.09 8.99 -4.15
C TRP A 119 14.56 9.85 -2.98
N PHE A 120 15.84 9.80 -2.62
CA PHE A 120 16.41 10.66 -1.59
C PHE A 120 16.19 12.16 -1.91
N ASN A 121 16.45 12.56 -3.15
CA ASN A 121 16.29 13.94 -3.59
C ASN A 121 14.80 14.31 -3.74
N ASN A 122 13.97 13.46 -4.35
CA ASN A 122 12.55 13.73 -4.60
C ASN A 122 11.75 13.84 -3.31
N PHE A 123 12.04 13.03 -2.30
CA PHE A 123 11.43 13.16 -0.98
C PHE A 123 12.07 14.26 -0.12
N ARG A 124 12.99 15.03 -0.69
CA ARG A 124 13.59 16.22 -0.08
C ARG A 124 14.33 15.93 1.23
N ILE A 125 14.89 14.73 1.37
CA ILE A 125 15.78 14.39 2.49
C ILE A 125 17.03 15.25 2.41
N GLY A 126 17.52 15.50 1.19
CA GLY A 126 18.70 16.32 0.94
C GLY A 126 19.06 16.37 -0.52
N GLN A 127 20.30 16.65 -0.80
CA GLN A 127 21.02 16.42 -2.06
C GLN A 127 22.04 15.31 -1.80
N TYR A 128 21.76 14.10 -2.27
CA TYR A 128 22.56 12.93 -1.93
C TYR A 128 24.07 13.16 -2.11
N PRO A 129 24.92 12.82 -1.12
CA PRO A 129 24.60 12.15 0.14
C PRO A 129 24.30 13.11 1.32
N ILE A 130 24.16 14.40 1.08
CA ILE A 130 24.03 15.43 2.12
C ILE A 130 22.55 15.60 2.51
N ILE A 131 22.24 15.34 3.78
CA ILE A 131 20.91 15.59 4.37
C ILE A 131 20.81 17.08 4.72
N PHE A 132 19.68 17.71 4.37
CA PHE A 132 19.44 19.13 4.65
C PHE A 132 19.44 19.43 6.16
N ASP A 133 19.89 20.61 6.53
CA ASP A 133 19.81 21.07 7.90
C ASP A 133 18.35 21.22 8.34
N GLY A 134 18.06 20.86 9.60
CA GLY A 134 16.70 20.88 10.15
C GLY A 134 15.78 19.76 9.65
N MET A 135 16.26 18.88 8.77
CA MET A 135 15.48 17.72 8.33
C MET A 135 15.29 16.75 9.50
N ALA A 136 14.02 16.33 9.70
CA ALA A 136 13.67 15.37 10.75
C ALA A 136 14.04 13.91 10.40
N PHE A 137 14.54 13.65 9.19
CA PHE A 137 15.02 12.32 8.79
C PHE A 137 16.30 11.97 9.56
N PRO A 138 16.42 10.74 10.08
CA PRO A 138 17.62 10.31 10.79
C PRO A 138 18.85 10.30 9.89
N ARG A 139 20.03 10.56 10.48
CA ARG A 139 21.27 10.74 9.71
C ARG A 139 22.17 9.49 9.67
N ASP A 140 21.75 8.43 10.35
CA ASP A 140 22.49 7.17 10.38
C ASP A 140 22.28 6.34 9.12
N GLU A 141 23.27 5.54 8.78
CA GLU A 141 23.28 4.71 7.57
C GLU A 141 22.20 3.64 7.59
N GLU A 142 21.88 3.06 8.76
CA GLU A 142 20.88 2.02 8.88
C GLU A 142 19.47 2.56 8.54
N SER A 143 19.12 3.71 9.07
CA SER A 143 17.83 4.36 8.77
C SER A 143 17.70 4.68 7.28
N LEU A 144 18.78 5.13 6.66
CA LEU A 144 18.80 5.40 5.23
C LEU A 144 18.63 4.10 4.41
N ARG A 145 19.28 3.02 4.84
CA ARG A 145 19.14 1.70 4.24
C ARG A 145 17.71 1.17 4.37
N GLN A 146 17.08 1.29 5.53
CA GLN A 146 15.67 0.91 5.75
C GLN A 146 14.73 1.72 4.85
N PHE A 147 14.99 3.01 4.67
CA PHE A 147 14.21 3.85 3.75
C PHE A 147 14.31 3.36 2.30
N PHE A 148 15.50 3.04 1.82
CA PHE A 148 15.67 2.54 0.45
C PHE A 148 15.05 1.16 0.24
N HIS A 149 15.19 0.25 1.22
CA HIS A 149 14.63 -1.10 1.14
C HIS A 149 13.09 -1.13 1.17
N GLN A 150 12.43 -0.11 1.69
CA GLN A 150 10.95 -0.07 1.69
C GLN A 150 10.35 0.34 0.34
N MET A 151 11.16 0.80 -0.61
CA MET A 151 10.69 1.17 -1.95
C MET A 151 10.09 -0.04 -2.66
N THR A 152 8.94 0.16 -3.28
CA THR A 152 8.14 -0.93 -3.85
C THR A 152 7.83 -0.64 -5.31
N PRO A 153 8.16 -1.56 -6.24
CA PRO A 153 7.84 -1.38 -7.66
C PRO A 153 6.35 -1.63 -7.96
N ASP A 154 5.88 -1.08 -9.07
CA ASP A 154 4.61 -1.47 -9.67
C ASP A 154 4.74 -2.81 -10.39
N THR A 155 3.75 -3.69 -10.24
CA THR A 155 3.61 -4.95 -10.96
C THR A 155 2.65 -4.84 -12.16
N GLY A 156 2.23 -3.62 -12.47
CA GLY A 156 1.41 -3.22 -13.60
C GLY A 156 1.41 -1.70 -13.70
N LYS A 157 1.01 -1.16 -14.86
CA LYS A 157 0.90 0.29 -15.03
C LYS A 157 -0.08 0.86 -14.01
N PHE A 158 0.31 1.95 -13.33
CA PHE A 158 -0.59 2.70 -12.45
C PHE A 158 -1.82 3.18 -13.23
N ASP A 159 -2.99 2.97 -12.62
CA ASP A 159 -4.28 3.36 -13.15
C ASP A 159 -5.15 3.90 -12.02
N VAL A 160 -5.47 5.18 -12.08
CA VAL A 160 -6.21 5.89 -11.03
C VAL A 160 -7.60 5.31 -10.80
N GLU A 161 -8.28 4.86 -11.87
CA GLU A 161 -9.64 4.29 -11.78
C GLU A 161 -9.62 2.90 -11.13
N VAL A 162 -8.59 2.09 -11.45
CA VAL A 162 -8.39 0.78 -10.81
C VAL A 162 -8.19 0.93 -9.31
N VAL A 163 -7.33 1.87 -8.91
CA VAL A 163 -7.08 2.14 -7.49
C VAL A 163 -8.32 2.71 -6.81
N ALA A 164 -9.03 3.64 -7.45
CA ALA A 164 -10.26 4.23 -6.90
C ALA A 164 -11.33 3.17 -6.63
N LYS A 165 -11.61 2.28 -7.59
CA LYS A 165 -12.58 1.19 -7.42
C LYS A 165 -12.21 0.23 -6.29
N ALA A 166 -10.93 -0.09 -6.14
CA ALA A 166 -10.47 -0.89 -5.02
C ALA A 166 -10.66 -0.16 -3.69
N MET A 167 -10.40 1.16 -3.66
CA MET A 167 -10.62 2.00 -2.47
C MET A 167 -12.09 2.17 -2.12
N GLU A 168 -13.00 2.29 -3.09
CA GLU A 168 -14.45 2.23 -2.87
C GLU A 168 -14.83 0.95 -2.09
N ALA A 169 -14.32 -0.21 -2.52
CA ALA A 169 -14.57 -1.47 -1.83
C ALA A 169 -13.97 -1.51 -0.41
N VAL A 170 -12.83 -0.85 -0.16
CA VAL A 170 -12.26 -0.70 1.20
C VAL A 170 -13.15 0.18 2.06
N ILE A 171 -13.62 1.31 1.53
CA ILE A 171 -14.49 2.26 2.22
C ILE A 171 -15.82 1.59 2.61
N ASP A 172 -16.44 0.89 1.66
CA ASP A 172 -17.69 0.14 1.89
C ASP A 172 -17.54 -0.93 2.98
N HIS A 173 -16.43 -1.67 2.95
CA HIS A 173 -16.14 -2.70 3.97
C HIS A 173 -15.93 -2.10 5.37
N THR A 174 -15.28 -0.92 5.44
CA THR A 174 -14.90 -0.30 6.70
C THR A 174 -16.06 0.43 7.38
N GLY A 175 -17.02 0.94 6.61
CA GLY A 175 -18.12 1.77 7.10
C GLY A 175 -17.65 3.17 7.48
N ASP A 176 -18.09 3.70 8.62
CA ASP A 176 -17.73 5.04 9.10
C ASP A 176 -16.20 5.19 9.23
N ASN A 177 -15.59 5.97 8.37
CA ASN A 177 -14.13 6.11 8.30
C ASN A 177 -13.66 7.53 7.94
N VAL A 178 -12.36 7.73 8.08
CA VAL A 178 -11.62 8.89 7.55
C VAL A 178 -10.51 8.33 6.65
N LEU A 179 -10.52 8.71 5.38
CA LEU A 179 -9.49 8.34 4.42
C LEU A 179 -8.31 9.31 4.50
N ILE A 180 -7.12 8.76 4.70
CA ILE A 180 -5.85 9.50 4.76
C ILE A 180 -5.00 9.03 3.57
N THR A 181 -4.66 9.95 2.70
CA THR A 181 -3.88 9.68 1.49
C THR A 181 -2.57 10.44 1.47
N HIS A 182 -1.60 9.93 0.73
CA HIS A 182 -0.34 10.60 0.49
C HIS A 182 0.00 10.61 -1.01
N SER A 183 0.42 11.78 -1.52
CA SER A 183 1.01 11.93 -2.87
C SER A 183 0.12 11.33 -3.98
N ALA A 184 0.61 10.34 -4.72
CA ALA A 184 -0.12 9.67 -5.80
C ALA A 184 -1.44 9.02 -5.36
N GLY A 185 -1.55 8.62 -4.09
CA GLY A 185 -2.79 8.10 -3.52
C GLY A 185 -3.91 9.14 -3.39
N GLY A 186 -3.59 10.44 -3.49
CA GLY A 186 -4.57 11.52 -3.39
C GLY A 186 -5.62 11.49 -4.49
N GLY A 187 -5.20 11.30 -5.75
CA GLY A 187 -6.11 11.23 -6.90
C GLY A 187 -7.18 10.15 -6.77
N PRO A 188 -6.80 8.87 -6.67
CA PRO A 188 -7.78 7.80 -6.47
C PRO A 188 -8.55 7.91 -5.16
N GLY A 189 -7.95 8.45 -4.09
CA GLY A 189 -8.65 8.70 -2.83
C GLY A 189 -9.81 9.68 -2.97
N TRP A 190 -9.63 10.77 -3.73
CA TRP A 190 -10.70 11.73 -4.03
C TRP A 190 -11.79 11.15 -4.92
N LEU A 191 -11.44 10.24 -5.84
CA LEU A 191 -12.43 9.59 -6.72
C LEU A 191 -13.26 8.55 -5.97
N ALA A 192 -12.69 7.91 -4.94
CA ALA A 192 -13.36 6.87 -4.17
C ALA A 192 -14.25 7.42 -3.04
N ALA A 193 -14.06 8.68 -2.64
CA ALA A 193 -14.81 9.34 -1.55
C ALA A 193 -16.08 10.00 -2.06
#